data_97b4b20ba7e3084971c2d746f25ad6a0
#
_entry.id   97b4b20ba7e3084971c2d746f25ad6a0
#
_cell.length_a   1.000
_cell.length_b   1.000
_cell.length_c   1.000
_cell.angle_alpha   90.00
_cell.angle_beta   90.00
_cell.angle_gamma   90.00
#
_symmetry.space_group_name_H-M   'P 1'
#
loop_
_entity.id
_entity.type
_entity.pdbx_description
1 polymer ?
#
loop_
_entity_poly.entity_id
_entity_poly.type
_entity_poly.pdbx_seq_one_letter_code
_entity_poly.pdbx_strand_id
1 'polypeptide(L)'
;GTLLVQTLVGGTHQRCLAGIVLISAPFVGVGGWAGEDVAFSADLGARLPQNVPVQVFHGLDDRTVPPSHARLYGNAIPQAQLYLLPGRDHQLDADLRVVAAALEAFR
;
A
#
# COMPACT_ATOMS: atom_id res chain seq x y z
N GLY A 1 -4.59 -1.79 -6.25
CA GLY A 1 -3.96 -1.96 -4.93
C GLY A 1 -4.85 -2.62 -3.91
N THR A 2 -6.07 -2.13 -3.74
CA THR A 2 -6.99 -2.67 -2.72
C THR A 2 -7.33 -4.14 -2.95
N LEU A 3 -7.62 -4.52 -4.19
CA LEU A 3 -7.94 -5.91 -4.51
C LEU A 3 -6.73 -6.83 -4.29
N LEU A 4 -5.54 -6.34 -4.59
CA LEU A 4 -4.32 -7.11 -4.35
C LEU A 4 -4.15 -7.38 -2.86
N VAL A 5 -4.29 -6.36 -2.03
CA VAL A 5 -4.14 -6.50 -0.58
C VAL A 5 -5.18 -7.49 -0.05
N GLN A 6 -6.43 -7.37 -0.50
CA GLN A 6 -7.49 -8.27 -0.09
C GLN A 6 -7.19 -9.72 -0.48
N THR A 7 -6.68 -9.94 -1.68
CA THR A 7 -6.28 -11.26 -2.15
C THR A 7 -5.17 -11.86 -1.30
N LEU A 8 -4.16 -11.06 -0.97
CA LEU A 8 -3.04 -11.51 -0.14
C LEU A 8 -3.47 -11.85 1.28
N VAL A 9 -4.41 -11.09 1.82
CA VAL A 9 -4.96 -11.36 3.15
C VAL A 9 -5.73 -12.67 3.17
N GLY A 10 -6.31 -13.08 2.04
CA GLY A 10 -7.00 -14.37 1.92
C GLY A 10 -6.11 -15.59 2.17
N GLY A 11 -4.81 -15.44 2.05
CA GLY A 11 -3.84 -16.43 2.51
C GLY A 11 -3.79 -17.73 1.73
N THR A 12 -4.35 -17.78 0.53
CA THR A 12 -4.38 -19.01 -0.27
C THR A 12 -3.25 -19.14 -1.28
N HIS A 13 -2.49 -18.07 -1.47
CA HIS A 13 -1.39 -18.07 -2.43
C HIS A 13 -0.21 -18.90 -1.90
N GLN A 14 0.43 -19.62 -2.77
CA GLN A 14 1.53 -20.52 -2.43
C GLN A 14 2.89 -20.01 -2.93
N ARG A 15 2.91 -18.92 -3.64
CA ARG A 15 4.12 -18.41 -4.27
C ARG A 15 4.88 -17.51 -3.34
N CYS A 16 6.20 -17.58 -3.43
CA CYS A 16 7.07 -16.64 -2.75
C CYS A 16 7.00 -15.28 -3.43
N LEU A 17 6.78 -14.24 -2.63
CA LEU A 17 6.77 -12.87 -3.09
C LEU A 17 8.07 -12.19 -2.70
N ALA A 18 8.69 -11.47 -3.63
CA ALA A 18 9.89 -10.68 -3.35
C ALA A 18 9.56 -9.40 -2.59
N GLY A 19 8.37 -8.84 -2.81
CA GLY A 19 7.93 -7.63 -2.13
C GLY A 19 6.53 -7.22 -2.57
N ILE A 20 5.97 -6.26 -1.86
CA ILE A 20 4.66 -5.67 -2.14
C ILE A 20 4.85 -4.16 -2.27
N VAL A 21 4.36 -3.58 -3.35
CA VAL A 21 4.41 -2.13 -3.57
C VAL A 21 2.99 -1.63 -3.79
N LEU A 22 2.56 -0.70 -2.95
CA LEU A 22 1.26 -0.06 -3.06
C LEU A 22 1.48 1.38 -3.52
N ILE A 23 0.81 1.77 -4.60
CA ILE A 23 0.96 3.10 -5.19
C ILE A 23 -0.40 3.77 -5.20
N SER A 24 -0.51 4.89 -4.49
CA SER A 24 -1.73 5.70 -4.43
C SER A 24 -2.96 4.86 -4.06
N ALA A 25 -2.79 3.88 -3.20
CA ALA A 25 -3.84 2.91 -2.88
C ALA A 25 -4.79 3.46 -1.82
N PRO A 26 -6.11 3.40 -2.05
CA PRO A 26 -7.06 3.76 -1.01
C PRO A 26 -7.06 2.73 0.11
N PHE A 27 -7.23 3.20 1.34
CA PHE A 27 -7.46 2.34 2.50
C PHE A 27 -8.96 2.28 2.76
N VAL A 28 -9.51 1.08 2.74
CA VAL A 28 -10.93 0.87 3.00
C VAL A 28 -11.07 0.33 4.41
N GLY A 29 -11.67 1.13 5.30
CA GLY A 29 -11.78 0.77 6.69
C GLY A 29 -11.84 2.02 7.58
N VAL A 30 -11.61 1.84 8.87
CA VAL A 30 -11.71 2.92 9.85
C VAL A 30 -10.69 4.01 9.54
N GLY A 31 -11.17 5.24 9.38
CA GLY A 31 -10.35 6.40 9.04
C GLY A 31 -10.14 6.62 7.55
N GLY A 32 -10.45 5.63 6.71
CA GLY A 32 -10.35 5.71 5.26
C GLY A 32 -11.72 5.72 4.60
N TRP A 33 -11.80 5.13 3.40
CA TRP A 33 -13.06 5.06 2.67
C TRP A 33 -13.95 3.96 3.23
N ALA A 34 -15.27 4.17 3.12
CA ALA A 34 -16.23 3.16 3.52
C ALA A 34 -16.29 2.04 2.47
N GLY A 35 -16.40 0.81 2.97
CA GLY A 35 -16.60 -0.35 2.10
C GLY A 35 -17.11 -1.49 2.95
N GLU A 36 -18.23 -2.09 2.51
CA GLU A 36 -18.86 -3.16 3.30
C GLU A 36 -18.14 -4.49 3.13
N ASP A 37 -17.63 -4.76 1.91
CA ASP A 37 -17.07 -6.07 1.57
C ASP A 37 -15.54 -6.12 1.61
N VAL A 38 -14.87 -4.97 1.75
CA VAL A 38 -13.41 -4.90 1.61
C VAL A 38 -12.76 -4.05 2.72
N ALA A 39 -13.39 -3.92 3.87
CA ALA A 39 -12.82 -3.14 4.97
C ALA A 39 -11.61 -3.86 5.57
N PHE A 40 -10.52 -3.12 5.75
CA PHE A 40 -9.30 -3.64 6.36
C PHE A 40 -9.34 -3.42 7.88
N SER A 41 -8.79 -4.36 8.61
CA SER A 41 -8.67 -4.26 10.06
C SER A 41 -7.32 -3.67 10.46
N ALA A 42 -7.22 -3.29 11.75
CA ALA A 42 -5.98 -2.71 12.27
C ALA A 42 -4.81 -3.72 12.28
N ASP A 43 -5.09 -5.01 12.19
CA ASP A 43 -4.08 -6.06 12.16
C ASP A 43 -3.73 -6.52 10.74
N LEU A 44 -3.96 -5.65 9.75
CA LEU A 44 -3.73 -5.98 8.34
C LEU A 44 -2.33 -6.55 8.10
N GLY A 45 -1.30 -5.97 8.71
CA GLY A 45 0.07 -6.44 8.51
C GLY A 45 0.31 -7.86 8.97
N ALA A 46 -0.39 -8.30 10.03
CA ALA A 46 -0.27 -9.65 10.53
C ALA A 46 -0.93 -10.68 9.58
N ARG A 47 -1.84 -10.22 8.73
CA ARG A 47 -2.54 -11.07 7.78
C ARG A 47 -1.86 -11.16 6.42
N LEU A 48 -0.89 -10.29 6.17
CA LEU A 48 -0.10 -10.34 4.94
C LEU A 48 1.02 -11.36 5.07
N PRO A 49 1.60 -11.83 3.95
CA PRO A 49 2.73 -12.74 4.01
C PRO A 49 3.87 -12.16 4.84
N GLN A 50 4.36 -12.93 5.80
CA GLN A 50 5.44 -12.48 6.67
C GLN A 50 6.79 -12.59 5.93
N ASN A 51 7.74 -11.77 6.34
CA ASN A 51 9.08 -11.68 5.74
C ASN A 51 9.07 -11.17 4.30
N VAL A 52 7.97 -10.55 3.88
CA VAL A 52 7.86 -9.90 2.58
C VAL A 52 7.85 -8.39 2.81
N PRO A 53 8.80 -7.64 2.27
CA PRO A 53 8.81 -6.19 2.45
C PRO A 53 7.60 -5.54 1.79
N VAL A 54 7.05 -4.53 2.46
CA VAL A 54 5.91 -3.76 1.96
C VAL A 54 6.34 -2.31 1.86
N GLN A 55 6.14 -1.70 0.70
CA GLN A 55 6.43 -0.29 0.48
C GLN A 55 5.18 0.41 -0.04
N VAL A 56 4.90 1.57 0.53
CA VAL A 56 3.71 2.36 0.21
C VAL A 56 4.16 3.70 -0.33
N PHE A 57 3.81 3.99 -1.57
CA PHE A 57 4.12 5.26 -2.24
C PHE A 57 2.84 6.07 -2.40
N HIS A 58 2.90 7.33 -2.03
CA HIS A 58 1.74 8.21 -2.12
C HIS A 58 2.18 9.65 -2.34
N GLY A 59 1.57 10.31 -3.31
CA GLY A 59 1.82 11.72 -3.55
C GLY A 59 1.11 12.59 -2.52
N LEU A 60 1.81 13.57 -1.97
CA LEU A 60 1.22 14.48 -0.98
C LEU A 60 0.15 15.40 -1.59
N ASP A 61 0.20 15.60 -2.91
CA ASP A 61 -0.79 16.41 -3.63
C ASP A 61 -1.88 15.56 -4.29
N ASP A 62 -2.03 14.31 -3.88
CA ASP A 62 -3.08 13.43 -4.37
C ASP A 62 -4.44 13.94 -3.90
N ARG A 63 -5.29 14.30 -4.88
CA ARG A 63 -6.64 14.79 -4.62
C ARG A 63 -7.70 13.73 -4.81
N THR A 64 -7.34 12.59 -5.37
CA THR A 64 -8.25 11.45 -5.58
C THR A 64 -8.30 10.58 -4.33
N VAL A 65 -7.14 10.17 -3.86
CA VAL A 65 -7.00 9.42 -2.60
C VAL A 65 -6.15 10.27 -1.65
N PRO A 66 -6.70 10.77 -0.56
CA PRO A 66 -5.94 11.62 0.36
C PRO A 66 -4.69 10.89 0.88
N PRO A 67 -3.57 11.61 1.09
CA PRO A 67 -2.34 10.99 1.61
C PRO A 67 -2.50 10.33 2.98
N SER A 68 -3.53 10.71 3.75
CA SER A 68 -3.84 10.04 5.01
C SER A 68 -4.08 8.55 4.85
N HIS A 69 -4.52 8.09 3.66
CA HIS A 69 -4.71 6.67 3.39
C HIS A 69 -3.38 5.91 3.44
N ALA A 70 -2.29 6.52 2.98
CA ALA A 70 -0.96 5.90 3.11
C ALA A 70 -0.58 5.73 4.58
N ARG A 71 -0.90 6.70 5.42
CA ARG A 71 -0.64 6.60 6.87
C ARG A 71 -1.47 5.50 7.52
N LEU A 72 -2.71 5.32 7.06
CA LEU A 72 -3.56 4.22 7.55
C LEU A 72 -2.95 2.87 7.21
N TYR A 73 -2.41 2.71 6.00
CA TYR A 73 -1.66 1.50 5.65
C TYR A 73 -0.45 1.31 6.56
N GLY A 74 0.30 2.39 6.80
CA GLY A 74 1.47 2.33 7.68
C GLY A 74 1.13 1.92 9.10
N ASN A 75 0.00 2.38 9.62
CA ASN A 75 -0.45 1.99 10.95
C ASN A 75 -0.94 0.55 11.00
N ALA A 76 -1.59 0.08 9.94
CA ALA A 76 -2.13 -1.28 9.88
C ALA A 76 -1.07 -2.32 9.49
N ILE A 77 0.03 -1.89 8.88
CA ILE A 77 1.12 -2.75 8.42
C ILE A 77 2.43 -2.25 9.04
N PRO A 78 2.77 -2.69 10.26
CA PRO A 78 3.98 -2.17 10.95
C PRO A 78 5.28 -2.39 10.17
N GLN A 79 5.35 -3.44 9.35
CA GLN A 79 6.52 -3.73 8.55
C GLN A 79 6.63 -2.87 7.28
N ALA A 80 5.62 -2.04 6.98
CA ALA A 80 5.62 -1.23 5.78
C ALA A 80 6.54 -0.03 5.89
N GLN A 81 7.15 0.34 4.77
CA GLN A 81 7.89 1.59 4.61
C GLN A 81 7.02 2.56 3.82
N LEU A 82 6.86 3.78 4.33
CA LEU A 82 6.04 4.82 3.73
C LEU A 82 6.92 5.81 2.99
N TYR A 83 6.55 6.10 1.76
CA TYR A 83 7.19 7.12 0.94
C TYR A 83 6.13 8.14 0.52
N LEU A 84 6.06 9.26 1.24
CA LEU A 84 5.17 10.36 0.95
C LEU A 84 5.93 11.35 0.08
N LEU A 85 5.46 11.54 -1.15
CA LEU A 85 6.23 12.25 -2.18
C LEU A 85 5.69 13.68 -2.35
N PRO A 86 6.46 14.69 -1.93
CA PRO A 86 6.04 16.09 -2.11
C PRO A 86 5.91 16.45 -3.59
N GLY A 87 4.89 17.25 -3.91
CA GLY A 87 4.69 17.71 -5.28
C GLY A 87 4.19 16.65 -6.24
N ARG A 88 3.76 15.50 -5.76
CA ARG A 88 3.24 14.41 -6.59
C ARG A 88 1.75 14.24 -6.37
N ASP A 89 1.02 13.98 -7.45
CA ASP A 89 -0.41 13.75 -7.42
C ASP A 89 -0.74 12.25 -7.37
N HIS A 90 -1.99 11.90 -7.71
CA HIS A 90 -2.45 10.50 -7.69
C HIS A 90 -1.64 9.60 -8.61
N GLN A 91 -1.13 10.12 -9.71
CA GLN A 91 -0.32 9.37 -10.67
C GLN A 91 1.18 9.61 -10.49
N LEU A 92 1.59 10.15 -9.34
CA LEU A 92 2.98 10.49 -9.02
C LEU A 92 3.61 11.40 -10.07
N ASP A 93 2.79 12.30 -10.65
CA ASP A 93 3.19 13.23 -11.71
C ASP A 93 3.77 12.49 -12.93
N ALA A 94 3.23 11.29 -13.20
CA ALA A 94 3.66 10.38 -14.27
C ALA A 94 5.14 9.98 -14.19
N ASP A 95 5.78 10.17 -13.03
CA ASP A 95 7.19 9.84 -12.83
C ASP A 95 7.29 8.67 -11.84
N LEU A 96 7.52 7.49 -12.37
CA LEU A 96 7.59 6.26 -11.59
C LEU A 96 9.02 5.79 -11.34
N ARG A 97 10.02 6.66 -11.53
CA ARG A 97 11.43 6.28 -11.34
C ARG A 97 11.71 5.86 -9.90
N VAL A 98 11.10 6.51 -8.94
CA VAL A 98 11.27 6.15 -7.53
C VAL A 98 10.70 4.76 -7.24
N VAL A 99 9.59 4.40 -7.88
CA VAL A 99 8.99 3.08 -7.75
C VAL A 99 9.86 2.03 -8.45
N ALA A 100 10.36 2.35 -9.63
CA ALA A 100 11.26 1.44 -10.36
C ALA A 100 12.51 1.13 -9.54
N ALA A 101 13.09 2.13 -8.87
CA ALA A 101 14.24 1.93 -7.99
C ALA A 101 13.89 1.01 -6.81
N ALA A 102 12.69 1.16 -6.25
CA ALA A 102 12.23 0.29 -5.17
C ALA A 102 12.07 -1.15 -5.63
N LEU A 103 11.56 -1.36 -6.85
CA LEU A 103 11.41 -2.71 -7.41
C LEU A 103 12.76 -3.37 -7.64
N GLU A 104 13.77 -2.61 -8.04
CA GLU A 104 15.12 -3.14 -8.20
C GLU A 104 15.69 -3.65 -6.87
N ALA A 105 15.34 -3.03 -5.76
CA ALA A 105 15.80 -3.43 -4.44
C ALA A 105 15.27 -4.80 -4.01
N PHE A 106 14.24 -5.32 -4.68
CA PHE A 106 13.66 -6.63 -4.38
C PHE A 106 14.37 -7.79 -5.11
N ARG A 107 15.33 -7.49 -5.90
CA ARG A 107 16.06 -8.52 -6.65
C ARG A 107 17.05 -9.30 -5.79
#